data_3cbc4b07f928d56390f9f32740f9336a
#
_entry.id   3cbc4b07f928d56390f9f32740f9336a
#
_cell.length_a   1.000
_cell.length_b   1.000
_cell.length_c   1.000
_cell.angle_alpha   90.00
_cell.angle_beta   90.00
_cell.angle_gamma   90.00
#
_symmetry.space_group_name_H-M   'P 1'
#
loop_
_entity.id
_entity.type
_entity.pdbx_description
1 polymer ?
#
loop_
_entity_poly.entity_id
_entity_poly.type
_entity_poly.pdbx_seq_one_letter_code
_entity_poly.pdbx_strand_id
1 'polypeptide(L)'
;MTKDSTIEHITEVIGFLNENADYAVLRNFEGLPENNNSRDIDIIITRKSYKRMKKALVELIDRSRWKIITYLNSDRLISYVCATTSEEKTEIVQWDFFFDTSVWGVQLMSAEEFLAHKQFNGFLYYVGVECQFLDKILYNSAVGSKYPEKYRATREAAENCDTVKEKIKRIFGCKSVDECEKKRGKRLFFRAFWSNIMHRPFGLLAGIIMFLYTFIGNYLRSRTGFSIGFTGPDGSGKTTVIDTILERIAPVFKTAHKYYHFRPALFGNLGEVAHSAGIKKEVDRNYSNPHRGGKTGKLNSLLRLCYYSLDYIIGYFVKVKSVTRITRVVVFDRYYTDIICDSRRSRIYLSQKFLYWWGKLFIPTLNYNILLTASSETILARKRELDEEGISTINAKIDYLAGKKGYTKVLNESTPQVAVNEILTFVFNEQHKKNLKRLR
;
A
#
# COMPACT_ATOMS: atom_id res chain seq x y z
N MET A 1 20.50 -25.62 -6.38
CA MET A 1 19.53 -25.15 -5.38
C MET A 1 19.58 -23.63 -5.37
N THR A 2 18.60 -22.96 -5.94
CA THR A 2 18.46 -21.50 -5.82
C THR A 2 18.15 -21.17 -4.36
N LYS A 3 19.10 -20.54 -3.65
CA LYS A 3 18.85 -20.01 -2.29
C LYS A 3 17.54 -19.20 -2.32
N ASP A 4 16.67 -19.43 -1.34
CA ASP A 4 15.44 -18.66 -1.23
C ASP A 4 15.82 -17.18 -1.09
N SER A 5 15.32 -16.38 -2.01
CA SER A 5 15.60 -14.95 -2.13
C SER A 5 15.29 -14.19 -0.84
N THR A 6 14.27 -14.65 -0.11
CA THR A 6 13.84 -14.08 1.16
C THR A 6 14.89 -14.35 2.25
N ILE A 7 15.42 -15.58 2.34
CA ILE A 7 16.47 -15.95 3.30
C ILE A 7 17.72 -15.10 3.08
N GLU A 8 18.15 -14.98 1.80
CA GLU A 8 19.32 -14.17 1.44
C GLU A 8 19.14 -12.70 1.86
N HIS A 9 17.98 -12.10 1.56
CA HIS A 9 17.70 -10.72 1.92
C HIS A 9 17.65 -10.50 3.44
N ILE A 10 17.01 -11.40 4.19
CA ILE A 10 16.97 -11.32 5.66
C ILE A 10 18.37 -11.44 6.23
N THR A 11 19.16 -12.39 5.74
CA THR A 11 20.54 -12.61 6.19
C THR A 11 21.42 -11.38 5.93
N GLU A 12 21.32 -10.79 4.75
CA GLU A 12 22.09 -9.59 4.38
C GLU A 12 21.71 -8.38 5.26
N VAL A 13 20.42 -8.13 5.47
CA VAL A 13 19.97 -7.00 6.30
C VAL A 13 20.29 -7.20 7.78
N ILE A 14 20.11 -8.41 8.32
CA ILE A 14 20.46 -8.70 9.72
C ILE A 14 21.98 -8.61 9.93
N GLY A 15 22.78 -9.15 9.01
CA GLY A 15 24.23 -9.00 9.05
C GLY A 15 24.67 -7.54 9.07
N PHE A 16 24.09 -6.71 8.19
CA PHE A 16 24.31 -5.26 8.19
C PHE A 16 23.92 -4.61 9.53
N LEU A 17 22.80 -4.99 10.12
CA LEU A 17 22.35 -4.44 11.42
C LEU A 17 23.27 -4.84 12.56
N ASN A 18 23.78 -6.07 12.57
CA ASN A 18 24.73 -6.55 13.58
C ASN A 18 26.00 -5.69 13.62
N GLU A 19 26.47 -5.22 12.47
CA GLU A 19 27.69 -4.43 12.35
C GLU A 19 27.47 -2.92 12.60
N ASN A 20 26.29 -2.41 12.25
CA ASN A 20 26.08 -0.95 12.11
C ASN A 20 25.06 -0.37 13.10
N ALA A 21 24.34 -1.18 13.87
CA ALA A 21 23.25 -0.72 14.72
C ALA A 21 23.24 -1.35 16.12
N ASP A 22 22.82 -0.56 17.10
CA ASP A 22 22.37 -1.08 18.38
C ASP A 22 20.86 -1.32 18.29
N TYR A 23 20.47 -2.59 18.16
CA TYR A 23 19.10 -3.02 17.86
C TYR A 23 18.76 -4.34 18.54
N ALA A 24 17.49 -4.69 18.59
CA ALA A 24 17.00 -6.03 18.89
C ALA A 24 15.68 -6.31 18.16
N VAL A 25 15.41 -7.57 17.81
CA VAL A 25 14.13 -8.00 17.27
C VAL A 25 13.14 -8.19 18.42
N LEU A 26 11.94 -7.62 18.28
CA LEU A 26 10.94 -7.62 19.35
C LEU A 26 10.22 -8.96 19.51
N ARG A 27 9.99 -9.71 18.43
CA ARG A 27 9.20 -10.96 18.44
C ARG A 27 9.24 -11.71 17.12
N ASN A 28 8.77 -12.97 17.11
CA ASN A 28 8.66 -13.83 15.92
C ASN A 28 10.00 -14.04 15.20
N PHE A 29 11.08 -14.19 15.95
CA PHE A 29 12.44 -14.31 15.44
C PHE A 29 12.95 -15.76 15.43
N GLU A 30 12.23 -16.68 16.04
CA GLU A 30 12.71 -18.04 16.32
C GLU A 30 13.00 -18.85 15.05
N GLY A 31 12.31 -18.55 13.96
CA GLY A 31 12.50 -19.22 12.68
C GLY A 31 13.41 -18.48 11.69
N LEU A 32 13.90 -17.28 12.03
CA LEU A 32 14.68 -16.47 11.09
C LEU A 32 16.13 -17.00 10.97
N PRO A 33 16.71 -16.96 9.75
CA PRO A 33 16.16 -16.43 8.50
C PRO A 33 15.34 -17.43 7.68
N GLU A 34 15.32 -18.73 8.01
CA GLU A 34 14.75 -19.81 7.21
C GLU A 34 13.23 -19.72 7.10
N ASN A 35 12.58 -19.22 8.15
CA ASN A 35 11.13 -19.15 8.22
C ASN A 35 10.64 -17.83 8.81
N ASN A 36 10.17 -16.93 7.95
CA ASN A 36 9.53 -15.66 8.36
C ASN A 36 8.01 -15.81 8.37
N ASN A 37 7.47 -16.46 9.40
CA ASN A 37 6.02 -16.72 9.53
C ASN A 37 5.16 -15.45 9.64
N SER A 38 5.73 -14.34 10.12
CA SER A 38 4.96 -13.11 10.37
C SER A 38 5.02 -12.10 9.23
N ARG A 39 5.86 -12.31 8.20
CA ARG A 39 6.15 -11.37 7.13
C ARG A 39 6.86 -10.08 7.61
N ASP A 40 6.47 -9.55 8.77
CA ASP A 40 7.02 -8.35 9.39
C ASP A 40 8.09 -8.74 10.43
N ILE A 41 9.25 -8.09 10.32
CA ILE A 41 10.34 -8.19 11.29
C ILE A 41 10.32 -6.89 12.08
N ASP A 42 9.88 -7.01 13.34
CA ASP A 42 9.73 -5.89 14.27
C ASP A 42 11.06 -5.65 15.01
N ILE A 43 11.72 -4.54 14.73
CA ILE A 43 13.03 -4.18 15.27
C ILE A 43 12.89 -2.98 16.21
N ILE A 44 13.38 -3.08 17.44
CA ILE A 44 13.55 -1.94 18.33
C ILE A 44 14.95 -1.37 18.17
N ILE A 45 15.05 -0.04 18.03
CA ILE A 45 16.30 0.66 17.78
C ILE A 45 16.19 2.11 18.28
N THR A 46 17.27 2.69 18.79
CA THR A 46 17.25 4.12 19.14
C THR A 46 17.18 5.00 17.89
N ARG A 47 16.52 6.16 17.99
CA ARG A 47 16.48 7.13 16.87
C ARG A 47 17.88 7.58 16.42
N LYS A 48 18.83 7.66 17.36
CA LYS A 48 20.23 8.01 17.07
C LYS A 48 20.90 6.92 16.22
N SER A 49 20.77 5.67 16.64
CA SER A 49 21.33 4.51 15.91
C SER A 49 20.71 4.40 14.51
N TYR A 50 19.38 4.50 14.42
CA TYR A 50 18.68 4.47 13.13
C TYR A 50 19.15 5.59 12.19
N LYS A 51 19.23 6.83 12.64
CA LYS A 51 19.70 7.97 11.81
C LYS A 51 21.09 7.74 11.26
N ARG A 52 21.98 7.14 12.05
CA ARG A 52 23.37 6.86 11.66
C ARG A 52 23.43 5.82 10.54
N MET A 53 22.66 4.72 10.64
CA MET A 53 22.75 3.60 9.69
C MET A 53 21.77 3.72 8.50
N LYS A 54 20.73 4.57 8.58
CA LYS A 54 19.64 4.66 7.60
C LYS A 54 20.13 4.77 6.16
N LYS A 55 21.10 5.66 5.90
CA LYS A 55 21.58 5.89 4.53
C LYS A 55 22.23 4.64 3.94
N ALA A 56 23.10 3.99 4.71
CA ALA A 56 23.77 2.76 4.29
C ALA A 56 22.79 1.59 4.12
N LEU A 57 21.78 1.44 5.01
CA LEU A 57 20.72 0.45 4.87
C LEU A 57 19.94 0.65 3.57
N VAL A 58 19.56 1.88 3.26
CA VAL A 58 18.81 2.20 2.03
C VAL A 58 19.67 1.93 0.79
N GLU A 59 20.97 2.22 0.83
CA GLU A 59 21.90 1.90 -0.26
C GLU A 59 22.10 0.38 -0.43
N LEU A 60 22.12 -0.40 0.66
CA LEU A 60 22.16 -1.85 0.63
C LEU A 60 20.94 -2.39 -0.13
N ILE A 61 19.74 -1.97 0.24
CA ILE A 61 18.50 -2.39 -0.41
C ILE A 61 18.44 -1.93 -1.87
N ASP A 62 18.89 -0.70 -2.19
CA ASP A 62 18.89 -0.15 -3.55
C ASP A 62 19.75 -0.97 -4.52
N ARG A 63 20.91 -1.47 -4.04
CA ARG A 63 21.83 -2.31 -4.82
C ARG A 63 21.32 -3.74 -5.02
N SER A 64 20.39 -4.20 -4.19
CA SER A 64 19.82 -5.53 -4.27
C SER A 64 18.70 -5.61 -5.33
N ARG A 65 18.21 -6.81 -5.60
CA ARG A 65 17.01 -7.02 -6.41
C ARG A 65 15.72 -6.60 -5.71
N TRP A 66 15.75 -6.40 -4.40
CA TRP A 66 14.61 -5.99 -3.59
C TRP A 66 14.30 -4.50 -3.75
N LYS A 67 13.03 -4.16 -3.80
CA LYS A 67 12.57 -2.78 -4.02
C LYS A 67 11.68 -2.34 -2.87
N ILE A 68 11.91 -1.13 -2.35
CA ILE A 68 11.07 -0.53 -1.31
C ILE A 68 9.76 -0.07 -1.95
N ILE A 69 8.69 -0.86 -1.75
CA ILE A 69 7.37 -0.63 -2.35
C ILE A 69 6.55 0.35 -1.51
N THR A 70 6.59 0.18 -0.19
CA THR A 70 5.93 1.12 0.72
C THR A 70 6.90 1.65 1.76
N TYR A 71 6.69 2.89 2.16
CA TYR A 71 7.43 3.56 3.21
C TYR A 71 6.46 4.31 4.11
N LEU A 72 6.48 4.00 5.39
CA LEU A 72 5.72 4.69 6.43
C LEU A 72 6.69 5.30 7.43
N ASN A 73 6.46 6.58 7.78
CA ASN A 73 7.15 7.25 8.84
C ASN A 73 6.12 7.75 9.86
N SER A 74 6.13 7.22 11.06
CA SER A 74 5.31 7.69 12.17
C SER A 74 6.17 8.18 13.34
N ASP A 75 5.53 8.72 14.36
CA ASP A 75 6.19 9.14 15.59
C ASP A 75 6.98 8.02 16.27
N ARG A 76 6.45 6.82 16.25
CA ARG A 76 7.01 5.66 16.97
C ARG A 76 7.76 4.65 16.11
N LEU A 77 7.52 4.61 14.78
CA LEU A 77 8.14 3.62 13.90
C LEU A 77 8.36 4.13 12.48
N ILE A 78 9.35 3.54 11.82
CA ILE A 78 9.54 3.62 10.38
C ILE A 78 9.38 2.22 9.80
N SER A 79 8.58 2.07 8.75
CA SER A 79 8.31 0.80 8.10
C SER A 79 8.71 0.83 6.63
N TYR A 80 9.40 -0.21 6.19
CA TYR A 80 9.70 -0.50 4.80
C TYR A 80 9.05 -1.83 4.42
N VAL A 81 8.23 -1.85 3.37
CA VAL A 81 7.87 -3.10 2.71
C VAL A 81 8.76 -3.25 1.49
N CYS A 82 9.64 -4.23 1.53
CA CYS A 82 10.49 -4.61 0.43
C CYS A 82 9.85 -5.78 -0.33
N ALA A 83 9.89 -5.74 -1.64
CA ALA A 83 9.41 -6.82 -2.48
C ALA A 83 10.31 -7.04 -3.69
N THR A 84 10.31 -8.27 -4.17
CA THR A 84 10.87 -8.67 -5.46
C THR A 84 9.85 -9.52 -6.21
N THR A 85 9.91 -9.56 -7.53
CA THR A 85 8.97 -10.32 -8.35
C THR A 85 9.70 -11.14 -9.40
N SER A 86 9.14 -12.31 -9.71
CA SER A 86 9.53 -13.20 -10.81
C SER A 86 8.27 -13.59 -11.57
N GLU A 87 8.40 -14.41 -12.63
CA GLU A 87 7.23 -14.91 -13.36
C GLU A 87 6.30 -15.75 -12.48
N GLU A 88 6.84 -16.47 -11.49
CA GLU A 88 6.08 -17.39 -10.66
C GLU A 88 5.46 -16.72 -9.43
N LYS A 89 6.24 -15.89 -8.71
CA LYS A 89 5.84 -15.36 -7.40
C LYS A 89 6.34 -13.94 -7.14
N THR A 90 5.70 -13.29 -6.17
CA THR A 90 6.18 -12.06 -5.53
C THR A 90 6.56 -12.38 -4.09
N GLU A 91 7.80 -12.07 -3.73
CA GLU A 91 8.33 -12.25 -2.38
C GLU A 91 8.35 -10.92 -1.64
N ILE A 92 8.10 -10.95 -0.33
CA ILE A 92 7.87 -9.74 0.46
C ILE A 92 8.48 -9.89 1.84
N VAL A 93 9.23 -8.87 2.27
CA VAL A 93 9.71 -8.71 3.65
C VAL A 93 9.38 -7.30 4.13
N GLN A 94 8.80 -7.20 5.31
CA GLN A 94 8.52 -5.90 5.95
C GLN A 94 9.47 -5.69 7.11
N TRP A 95 10.17 -4.56 7.12
CA TRP A 95 11.06 -4.11 8.17
C TRP A 95 10.40 -2.98 8.95
N ASP A 96 10.06 -3.22 10.22
CA ASP A 96 9.43 -2.25 11.10
C ASP A 96 10.44 -1.82 12.19
N PHE A 97 11.00 -0.61 12.05
CA PHE A 97 11.95 -0.04 13.00
C PHE A 97 11.20 0.79 14.04
N PHE A 98 10.99 0.22 15.21
CA PHE A 98 10.36 0.89 16.36
C PHE A 98 11.40 1.69 17.16
N PHE A 99 11.00 2.87 17.62
CA PHE A 99 11.82 3.74 18.44
C PHE A 99 11.42 3.72 19.91
N ASP A 100 10.23 3.30 20.19
CA ASP A 100 9.64 3.19 21.52
C ASP A 100 8.29 2.49 21.45
N THR A 101 7.72 2.16 22.61
CA THR A 101 6.29 1.90 22.73
C THR A 101 5.62 3.16 23.20
N SER A 102 4.85 3.81 22.31
CA SER A 102 4.14 5.06 22.60
C SER A 102 2.73 5.07 22.00
N VAL A 103 1.88 5.92 22.56
CA VAL A 103 0.53 6.18 22.08
C VAL A 103 0.33 7.68 21.97
N TRP A 104 0.10 8.20 20.76
CA TRP A 104 -0.11 9.62 20.46
C TRP A 104 0.98 10.55 21.03
N GLY A 105 2.22 10.11 20.98
CA GLY A 105 3.39 10.83 21.52
C GLY A 105 3.64 10.65 23.00
N VAL A 106 2.75 9.93 23.75
CA VAL A 106 2.98 9.55 25.15
C VAL A 106 3.80 8.27 25.19
N GLN A 107 5.04 8.34 25.64
CA GLN A 107 5.94 7.19 25.71
C GLN A 107 5.61 6.30 26.92
N LEU A 108 5.51 5.01 26.67
CA LEU A 108 5.25 3.98 27.69
C LEU A 108 6.53 3.18 28.03
N MET A 109 7.37 2.91 27.02
CA MET A 109 8.66 2.26 27.19
C MET A 109 9.63 2.73 26.11
N SER A 110 10.86 3.08 26.47
CA SER A 110 11.86 3.59 25.54
C SER A 110 12.65 2.48 24.85
N ALA A 111 13.31 2.77 23.72
CA ALA A 111 14.19 1.80 23.07
C ALA A 111 15.34 1.36 23.97
N GLU A 112 15.92 2.29 24.75
CA GLU A 112 17.02 2.01 25.67
C GLU A 112 16.61 0.97 26.73
N GLU A 113 15.37 1.03 27.24
CA GLU A 113 14.86 0.04 28.21
C GLU A 113 14.74 -1.35 27.57
N PHE A 114 14.38 -1.45 26.30
CA PHE A 114 14.37 -2.73 25.58
C PHE A 114 15.78 -3.27 25.32
N LEU A 115 16.70 -2.40 24.90
CA LEU A 115 18.05 -2.78 24.49
C LEU A 115 18.95 -3.12 25.67
N ALA A 116 18.64 -2.64 26.89
CA ALA A 116 19.38 -2.95 28.11
C ALA A 116 19.43 -4.45 28.43
N HIS A 117 18.43 -5.22 27.99
CA HIS A 117 18.27 -6.65 28.27
C HIS A 117 18.23 -7.50 26.98
N LYS A 118 18.82 -7.00 25.90
CA LYS A 118 18.89 -7.76 24.65
C LYS A 118 19.80 -8.99 24.76
N GLN A 119 19.46 -10.03 24.04
CA GLN A 119 20.19 -11.30 23.97
C GLN A 119 20.59 -11.56 22.52
N PHE A 120 21.56 -12.44 22.31
CA PHE A 120 22.03 -12.84 20.97
C PHE A 120 21.89 -14.36 20.79
N ASN A 121 21.25 -14.78 19.69
CA ASN A 121 21.03 -16.21 19.43
C ASN A 121 22.02 -16.84 18.42
N GLY A 122 23.12 -16.16 18.11
CA GLY A 122 24.09 -16.57 17.08
C GLY A 122 23.85 -15.95 15.72
N PHE A 123 22.63 -15.44 15.44
CA PHE A 123 22.26 -14.82 14.18
C PHE A 123 21.81 -13.35 14.35
N LEU A 124 20.96 -13.07 15.33
CA LEU A 124 20.40 -11.72 15.58
C LEU A 124 20.28 -11.42 17.07
N TYR A 125 20.20 -10.12 17.39
CA TYR A 125 19.84 -9.66 18.73
C TYR A 125 18.33 -9.64 18.89
N TYR A 126 17.82 -10.06 20.05
CA TYR A 126 16.40 -10.12 20.38
C TYR A 126 16.11 -9.68 21.82
N VAL A 127 14.87 -9.30 22.11
CA VAL A 127 14.45 -8.94 23.46
C VAL A 127 13.87 -10.13 24.20
N GLY A 128 14.10 -10.18 25.53
CA GLY A 128 13.53 -11.22 26.39
C GLY A 128 12.00 -11.21 26.42
N VAL A 129 11.41 -12.29 26.88
CA VAL A 129 9.95 -12.52 26.90
C VAL A 129 9.19 -11.44 27.68
N GLU A 130 9.79 -10.91 28.78
CA GLU A 130 9.19 -9.83 29.56
C GLU A 130 9.02 -8.54 28.75
N CYS A 131 10.04 -8.16 27.97
CA CYS A 131 10.00 -7.01 27.09
C CYS A 131 8.99 -7.19 25.95
N GLN A 132 8.90 -8.39 25.38
CA GLN A 132 7.90 -8.72 24.37
C GLN A 132 6.47 -8.55 24.92
N PHE A 133 6.25 -9.03 26.13
CA PHE A 133 4.98 -8.89 26.83
C PHE A 133 4.67 -7.44 27.15
N LEU A 134 5.65 -6.69 27.71
CA LEU A 134 5.49 -5.29 28.06
C LEU A 134 5.12 -4.42 26.85
N ASP A 135 5.77 -4.60 25.69
CA ASP A 135 5.40 -3.87 24.47
C ASP A 135 3.89 -3.97 24.20
N LYS A 136 3.36 -5.18 24.23
CA LYS A 136 1.95 -5.42 23.88
C LYS A 136 0.98 -4.99 24.98
N ILE A 137 1.25 -5.33 26.24
CA ILE A 137 0.30 -5.00 27.31
C ILE A 137 0.21 -3.49 27.53
N LEU A 138 1.33 -2.77 27.50
CA LEU A 138 1.35 -1.34 27.69
C LEU A 138 0.61 -0.62 26.56
N TYR A 139 0.93 -0.96 25.30
CA TYR A 139 0.27 -0.36 24.15
C TYR A 139 -1.24 -0.64 24.13
N ASN A 140 -1.62 -1.92 24.21
CA ASN A 140 -3.03 -2.32 24.13
C ASN A 140 -3.86 -1.76 25.29
N SER A 141 -3.31 -1.74 26.49
CA SER A 141 -3.99 -1.16 27.65
C SER A 141 -4.24 0.34 27.49
N ALA A 142 -3.28 1.09 26.94
CA ALA A 142 -3.42 2.53 26.71
C ALA A 142 -4.42 2.87 25.60
N VAL A 143 -4.44 2.09 24.49
CA VAL A 143 -5.41 2.31 23.39
C VAL A 143 -6.79 1.69 23.64
N GLY A 144 -6.97 0.90 24.70
CA GLY A 144 -8.24 0.27 25.04
C GLY A 144 -8.52 -1.08 24.40
N SER A 145 -7.51 -1.68 23.77
CA SER A 145 -7.59 -3.01 23.17
C SER A 145 -7.30 -4.12 24.19
N LYS A 146 -7.81 -5.33 23.93
CA LYS A 146 -7.42 -6.52 24.69
C LYS A 146 -6.02 -6.97 24.28
N TYR A 147 -5.33 -7.68 25.19
CA TYR A 147 -4.10 -8.38 24.83
C TYR A 147 -4.41 -9.46 23.78
N PRO A 148 -3.62 -9.55 22.67
CA PRO A 148 -3.94 -10.47 21.59
C PRO A 148 -3.73 -11.94 21.99
N GLU A 149 -4.75 -12.77 21.79
CA GLU A 149 -4.73 -14.19 22.18
C GLU A 149 -3.58 -14.99 21.53
N LYS A 150 -3.16 -14.62 20.33
CA LYS A 150 -2.02 -15.27 19.66
C LYS A 150 -0.69 -15.18 20.41
N TYR A 151 -0.57 -14.31 21.41
CA TYR A 151 0.61 -14.17 22.27
C TYR A 151 0.37 -14.69 23.69
N ARG A 152 -0.57 -15.64 23.87
CA ARG A 152 -0.91 -16.22 25.16
C ARG A 152 0.30 -16.84 25.86
N ALA A 153 1.14 -17.59 25.15
CA ALA A 153 2.36 -18.18 25.70
C ALA A 153 3.33 -17.12 26.27
N THR A 154 3.49 -15.97 25.57
CA THR A 154 4.30 -14.84 26.05
C THR A 154 3.70 -14.23 27.33
N ARG A 155 2.37 -14.16 27.42
CA ARG A 155 1.68 -13.69 28.63
C ARG A 155 1.93 -14.63 29.81
N GLU A 156 1.67 -15.92 29.64
CA GLU A 156 1.83 -16.95 30.68
C GLU A 156 3.26 -16.97 31.23
N ALA A 157 4.26 -16.75 30.37
CA ALA A 157 5.66 -16.72 30.75
C ALA A 157 6.09 -15.44 31.52
N ALA A 158 5.43 -14.31 31.31
CA ALA A 158 5.91 -13.00 31.76
C ALA A 158 4.98 -12.23 32.70
N GLU A 159 3.66 -12.50 32.72
CA GLU A 159 2.68 -11.66 33.47
C GLU A 159 2.92 -11.60 35.00
N ASN A 160 3.58 -12.59 35.56
CA ASN A 160 3.88 -12.69 37.01
C ASN A 160 5.28 -12.17 37.36
N CYS A 161 6.11 -11.80 36.42
CA CYS A 161 7.44 -11.26 36.65
C CYS A 161 7.38 -9.93 37.40
N ASP A 162 8.28 -9.72 38.35
CA ASP A 162 8.32 -8.51 39.17
C ASP A 162 8.64 -7.28 38.31
N THR A 163 9.55 -7.40 37.36
CA THR A 163 9.88 -6.34 36.38
C THR A 163 8.64 -5.84 35.62
N VAL A 164 7.75 -6.75 35.22
CA VAL A 164 6.48 -6.44 34.55
C VAL A 164 5.53 -5.71 35.48
N LYS A 165 5.36 -6.23 36.72
CA LYS A 165 4.47 -5.64 37.75
C LYS A 165 4.93 -4.21 38.11
N GLU A 166 6.23 -4.03 38.34
CA GLU A 166 6.81 -2.71 38.64
C GLU A 166 6.60 -1.71 37.49
N LYS A 167 6.82 -2.14 36.24
CA LYS A 167 6.63 -1.28 35.08
C LYS A 167 5.17 -0.85 34.92
N ILE A 168 4.23 -1.78 35.05
CA ILE A 168 2.79 -1.51 34.98
C ILE A 168 2.36 -0.57 36.13
N LYS A 169 2.85 -0.81 37.35
CA LYS A 169 2.58 0.03 38.49
C LYS A 169 3.10 1.46 38.29
N ARG A 170 4.32 1.62 37.79
CA ARG A 170 4.94 2.92 37.53
C ARG A 170 4.16 3.74 36.49
N ILE A 171 3.72 3.10 35.38
CA ILE A 171 3.08 3.81 34.26
C ILE A 171 1.58 4.02 34.49
N PHE A 172 0.89 2.98 34.94
CA PHE A 172 -0.56 2.94 35.01
C PHE A 172 -1.11 2.96 36.45
N GLY A 173 -0.26 2.79 37.45
CA GLY A 173 -0.66 2.64 38.84
C GLY A 173 -1.51 1.38 39.08
N CYS A 174 -1.37 0.35 38.26
CA CYS A 174 -2.05 -0.93 38.40
C CYS A 174 -1.17 -1.91 39.16
N LYS A 175 -1.79 -2.76 40.01
CA LYS A 175 -1.09 -3.76 40.80
C LYS A 175 -0.88 -5.08 40.05
N SER A 176 -1.67 -5.34 39.02
CA SER A 176 -1.62 -6.55 38.19
C SER A 176 -1.99 -6.32 36.77
N VAL A 177 -1.67 -7.26 35.87
CA VAL A 177 -2.04 -7.28 34.47
C VAL A 177 -3.57 -7.28 34.31
N ASP A 178 -4.29 -8.07 35.09
CA ASP A 178 -5.74 -8.14 35.05
C ASP A 178 -6.41 -6.80 35.42
N GLU A 179 -5.82 -6.06 36.38
CA GLU A 179 -6.27 -4.72 36.70
C GLU A 179 -6.09 -3.76 35.51
N CYS A 180 -4.98 -3.85 34.78
CA CYS A 180 -4.74 -3.09 33.57
C CYS A 180 -5.76 -3.43 32.48
N GLU A 181 -6.04 -4.69 32.24
CA GLU A 181 -7.01 -5.11 31.25
C GLU A 181 -8.44 -4.67 31.59
N LYS A 182 -8.83 -4.73 32.87
CA LYS A 182 -10.13 -4.24 33.32
C LYS A 182 -10.28 -2.71 33.16
N LYS A 183 -9.20 -1.96 33.39
CA LYS A 183 -9.17 -0.49 33.34
C LYS A 183 -8.71 0.10 32.01
N ARG A 184 -8.43 -0.75 31.00
CA ARG A 184 -7.86 -0.33 29.70
C ARG A 184 -8.62 0.82 29.04
N GLY A 185 -7.90 1.60 28.26
CA GLY A 185 -8.43 2.73 27.48
C GLY A 185 -8.09 4.08 28.10
N LYS A 186 -8.98 5.06 27.92
CA LYS A 186 -8.73 6.46 28.28
C LYS A 186 -8.18 6.66 29.68
N ARG A 187 -8.65 5.90 30.68
CA ARG A 187 -8.21 6.01 32.06
C ARG A 187 -6.70 5.70 32.21
N LEU A 188 -6.23 4.60 31.59
CA LEU A 188 -4.81 4.24 31.64
C LEU A 188 -3.96 5.17 30.77
N PHE A 189 -4.48 5.60 29.63
CA PHE A 189 -3.80 6.60 28.81
C PHE A 189 -3.54 7.89 29.59
N PHE A 190 -4.55 8.44 30.28
CA PHE A 190 -4.37 9.65 31.09
C PHE A 190 -3.40 9.44 32.26
N ARG A 191 -3.38 8.25 32.88
CA ARG A 191 -2.37 7.94 33.90
C ARG A 191 -0.95 7.96 33.33
N ALA A 192 -0.75 7.31 32.19
CA ALA A 192 0.54 7.35 31.49
C ALA A 192 0.92 8.77 31.08
N PHE A 193 -0.03 9.58 30.62
CA PHE A 193 0.17 10.98 30.29
C PHE A 193 0.66 11.78 31.50
N TRP A 194 -0.02 11.67 32.63
CA TRP A 194 0.40 12.33 33.88
C TRP A 194 1.74 11.83 34.40
N SER A 195 2.01 10.54 34.31
CA SER A 195 3.32 9.96 34.63
C SER A 195 4.43 10.58 33.77
N ASN A 196 4.18 10.79 32.47
CA ASN A 196 5.13 11.47 31.58
C ASN A 196 5.31 12.95 31.95
N ILE A 197 4.27 13.67 32.34
CA ILE A 197 4.39 15.06 32.83
C ILE A 197 5.34 15.12 34.04
N MET A 198 5.17 14.22 34.99
CA MET A 198 5.94 14.23 36.24
C MET A 198 7.40 13.82 36.03
N HIS A 199 7.69 12.84 35.16
CA HIS A 199 9.01 12.25 35.04
C HIS A 199 9.82 12.74 33.83
N ARG A 200 9.15 13.23 32.76
CA ARG A 200 9.81 13.63 31.51
C ARG A 200 9.01 14.65 30.68
N PRO A 201 8.72 15.84 31.25
CA PRO A 201 7.84 16.84 30.60
C PRO A 201 8.32 17.27 29.21
N PHE A 202 9.62 17.52 29.03
CA PHE A 202 10.19 17.90 27.73
C PHE A 202 10.12 16.74 26.72
N GLY A 203 10.30 15.49 27.16
CA GLY A 203 10.14 14.32 26.32
C GLY A 203 8.68 14.11 25.86
N LEU A 204 7.71 14.38 26.71
CA LEU A 204 6.30 14.35 26.36
C LEU A 204 5.96 15.42 25.32
N LEU A 205 6.42 16.66 25.52
CA LEU A 205 6.21 17.74 24.56
C LEU A 205 6.80 17.41 23.19
N ALA A 206 8.05 16.93 23.16
CA ALA A 206 8.70 16.49 21.94
C ALA A 206 7.95 15.34 21.25
N GLY A 207 7.45 14.36 22.04
CA GLY A 207 6.66 13.24 21.54
C GLY A 207 5.36 13.69 20.88
N ILE A 208 4.61 14.59 21.53
CA ILE A 208 3.36 15.14 20.99
C ILE A 208 3.63 15.95 19.71
N ILE A 209 4.66 16.79 19.68
CA ILE A 209 5.03 17.56 18.50
C ILE A 209 5.38 16.60 17.35
N MET A 210 6.18 15.55 17.62
CA MET A 210 6.55 14.55 16.62
C MET A 210 5.32 13.78 16.11
N PHE A 211 4.41 13.39 17.01
CA PHE A 211 3.14 12.76 16.64
C PHE A 211 2.32 13.67 15.71
N LEU A 212 2.09 14.93 16.08
CA LEU A 212 1.34 15.87 15.26
C LEU A 212 2.03 16.13 13.91
N TYR A 213 3.35 16.33 13.91
CA TYR A 213 4.12 16.52 12.68
C TYR A 213 4.00 15.33 11.73
N THR A 214 4.17 14.12 12.25
CA THR A 214 4.07 12.91 11.44
C THR A 214 2.61 12.64 11.03
N PHE A 215 1.63 12.87 11.90
CA PHE A 215 0.20 12.72 11.61
C PHE A 215 -0.24 13.67 10.50
N ILE A 216 0.06 14.97 10.61
CA ILE A 216 -0.27 16.00 9.61
C ILE A 216 0.52 15.72 8.31
N GLY A 217 1.82 15.50 8.41
CA GLY A 217 2.65 15.16 7.25
C GLY A 217 2.15 13.93 6.55
N ASN A 218 1.66 12.98 7.32
CA ASN A 218 1.07 11.76 6.84
C ASN A 218 -0.33 12.00 6.25
N TYR A 219 -1.11 12.91 6.70
CA TYR A 219 -2.40 13.28 6.13
C TYR A 219 -2.24 14.09 4.82
N LEU A 220 -1.31 15.02 4.77
CA LEU A 220 -1.11 15.92 3.62
C LEU A 220 -0.38 15.25 2.45
N ARG A 221 0.57 14.36 2.72
CA ARG A 221 1.36 13.71 1.67
C ARG A 221 0.67 12.44 1.20
N SER A 222 0.35 12.33 -0.09
CA SER A 222 -0.01 11.06 -0.73
C SER A 222 1.09 10.04 -0.49
N ARG A 223 0.75 8.94 0.24
CA ARG A 223 1.77 8.02 0.69
C ARG A 223 1.97 6.85 -0.26
N THR A 224 2.43 5.86 0.25
CA THR A 224 2.90 4.59 -0.26
C THR A 224 1.84 3.80 -1.06
N GLY A 225 0.56 4.14 -0.96
CA GLY A 225 -0.47 3.63 -1.85
C GLY A 225 -0.36 4.24 -3.25
N PHE A 226 -0.87 3.53 -4.24
CA PHE A 226 -0.89 3.98 -5.63
C PHE A 226 -2.18 3.59 -6.34
N SER A 227 -2.41 4.24 -7.47
CA SER A 227 -3.50 3.91 -8.39
C SER A 227 -2.92 3.40 -9.71
N ILE A 228 -3.50 2.34 -10.24
CA ILE A 228 -3.12 1.74 -11.51
C ILE A 228 -4.37 1.55 -12.38
N GLY A 229 -4.28 1.93 -13.64
CA GLY A 229 -5.36 1.76 -14.61
C GLY A 229 -4.91 0.92 -15.79
N PHE A 230 -5.79 0.05 -16.24
CA PHE A 230 -5.59 -0.82 -17.39
C PHE A 230 -6.49 -0.40 -18.55
N THR A 231 -5.93 -0.30 -19.73
CA THR A 231 -6.66 -0.02 -20.97
C THR A 231 -6.19 -0.97 -22.05
N GLY A 232 -7.10 -1.47 -22.86
CA GLY A 232 -6.80 -2.39 -23.97
C GLY A 232 -8.06 -2.94 -24.61
N PRO A 233 -7.97 -3.53 -25.79
CA PRO A 233 -9.12 -4.14 -26.48
C PRO A 233 -9.72 -5.31 -25.69
N ASP A 234 -10.97 -5.63 -25.93
CA ASP A 234 -11.56 -6.85 -25.40
C ASP A 234 -10.85 -8.07 -25.97
N GLY A 235 -10.58 -9.07 -25.11
CA GLY A 235 -9.73 -10.22 -25.50
C GLY A 235 -8.23 -10.02 -25.24
N SER A 236 -7.74 -8.82 -24.86
CA SER A 236 -6.32 -8.63 -24.53
C SER A 236 -5.90 -9.26 -23.19
N GLY A 237 -6.82 -9.87 -22.42
CA GLY A 237 -6.53 -10.56 -21.18
C GLY A 237 -6.48 -9.67 -19.94
N LYS A 238 -7.03 -8.46 -19.98
CA LYS A 238 -7.02 -7.49 -18.88
C LYS A 238 -7.48 -8.07 -17.55
N THR A 239 -8.64 -8.69 -17.50
CA THR A 239 -9.22 -9.23 -16.27
C THR A 239 -8.29 -10.24 -15.62
N THR A 240 -7.79 -11.21 -16.40
CA THR A 240 -6.84 -12.23 -15.90
C THR A 240 -5.56 -11.60 -15.37
N VAL A 241 -4.98 -10.63 -16.09
CA VAL A 241 -3.77 -9.91 -15.66
C VAL A 241 -4.03 -9.11 -14.38
N ILE A 242 -5.17 -8.42 -14.30
CA ILE A 242 -5.55 -7.65 -13.10
C ILE A 242 -5.73 -8.57 -11.90
N ASP A 243 -6.47 -9.66 -12.04
CA ASP A 243 -6.72 -10.60 -10.93
C ASP A 243 -5.41 -11.22 -10.43
N THR A 244 -4.53 -11.65 -11.34
CA THR A 244 -3.20 -12.17 -10.97
C THR A 244 -2.33 -11.10 -10.29
N ILE A 245 -2.34 -9.85 -10.76
CA ILE A 245 -1.64 -8.75 -10.10
C ILE A 245 -2.18 -8.53 -8.69
N LEU A 246 -3.51 -8.49 -8.53
CA LEU A 246 -4.14 -8.29 -7.23
C LEU A 246 -3.81 -9.39 -6.23
N GLU A 247 -3.79 -10.64 -6.69
CA GLU A 247 -3.35 -11.78 -5.89
C GLU A 247 -1.89 -11.64 -5.44
N ARG A 248 -0.98 -11.31 -6.38
CA ARG A 248 0.45 -11.16 -6.09
C ARG A 248 0.79 -9.97 -5.19
N ILE A 249 0.05 -8.86 -5.27
CA ILE A 249 0.29 -7.67 -4.43
C ILE A 249 -0.51 -7.67 -3.13
N ALA A 250 -1.53 -8.52 -2.97
CA ALA A 250 -2.32 -8.60 -1.76
C ALA A 250 -1.48 -8.75 -0.49
N PRO A 251 -0.41 -9.58 -0.47
CA PRO A 251 0.48 -9.66 0.67
C PRO A 251 1.31 -8.38 0.93
N VAL A 252 1.54 -7.51 -0.07
CA VAL A 252 2.28 -6.24 0.10
C VAL A 252 1.48 -5.25 0.93
N PHE A 253 0.15 -5.28 0.79
CA PHE A 253 -0.75 -4.34 1.44
C PHE A 253 -1.62 -5.06 2.45
N LYS A 254 -1.48 -4.75 3.73
CA LYS A 254 -2.29 -5.36 4.83
C LYS A 254 -3.80 -5.13 4.69
N THR A 255 -4.21 -4.23 3.80
CA THR A 255 -5.61 -3.84 3.60
C THR A 255 -6.06 -4.13 2.18
N ALA A 256 -7.32 -4.56 2.05
CA ALA A 256 -7.90 -4.85 0.75
C ALA A 256 -7.74 -3.69 -0.25
N HIS A 257 -7.39 -4.03 -1.48
CA HIS A 257 -7.41 -3.10 -2.61
C HIS A 257 -8.84 -2.62 -2.91
N LYS A 258 -8.95 -1.52 -3.66
CA LYS A 258 -10.21 -1.06 -4.23
C LYS A 258 -10.18 -1.24 -5.75
N TYR A 259 -11.17 -1.93 -6.27
CA TYR A 259 -11.34 -2.18 -7.70
C TYR A 259 -12.51 -1.36 -8.25
N TYR A 260 -12.30 -0.73 -9.38
CA TYR A 260 -13.32 0.02 -10.12
C TYR A 260 -13.30 -0.38 -11.59
N HIS A 261 -14.50 -0.51 -12.16
CA HIS A 261 -14.65 -0.72 -13.60
C HIS A 261 -15.02 0.59 -14.27
N PHE A 262 -14.24 1.00 -15.26
CA PHE A 262 -14.39 2.16 -16.15
C PHE A 262 -14.18 3.54 -15.47
N ARG A 263 -14.87 3.88 -14.38
CA ARG A 263 -14.81 5.20 -13.74
C ARG A 263 -15.07 5.12 -12.25
N PRO A 264 -14.79 6.19 -11.47
CA PRO A 264 -15.10 6.20 -10.04
C PRO A 264 -16.58 5.98 -9.70
N ALA A 265 -17.49 6.27 -10.66
CA ALA A 265 -18.94 6.07 -10.54
C ALA A 265 -19.53 6.71 -9.25
N LEU A 266 -19.27 7.99 -9.05
CA LEU A 266 -19.97 8.81 -8.05
C LEU A 266 -21.33 9.24 -8.58
N PHE A 267 -21.38 9.60 -9.86
CA PHE A 267 -22.61 9.93 -10.54
C PHE A 267 -23.15 8.71 -11.29
N GLY A 268 -24.47 8.58 -11.35
CA GLY A 268 -25.18 7.53 -12.08
C GLY A 268 -24.80 7.49 -13.57
N ASN A 269 -25.19 6.47 -14.28
CA ASN A 269 -25.01 6.41 -15.71
C ASN A 269 -25.90 7.49 -16.39
N LEU A 270 -25.37 8.15 -17.44
CA LEU A 270 -26.13 9.18 -18.15
C LEU A 270 -27.49 8.72 -18.64
N GLY A 271 -27.64 7.42 -18.96
CA GLY A 271 -28.92 6.83 -19.30
C GLY A 271 -29.91 6.82 -18.12
N GLU A 272 -29.45 6.51 -16.92
CA GLU A 272 -30.24 6.50 -15.68
C GLU A 272 -30.61 7.94 -15.25
N VAL A 273 -29.64 8.85 -15.35
CA VAL A 273 -29.87 10.27 -15.03
C VAL A 273 -30.88 10.89 -16.02
N ALA A 274 -30.74 10.61 -17.31
CA ALA A 274 -31.69 11.08 -18.32
C ALA A 274 -33.10 10.48 -18.16
N HIS A 275 -33.21 9.26 -17.68
CA HIS A 275 -34.50 8.61 -17.36
C HIS A 275 -35.11 9.22 -16.08
N SER A 276 -34.33 9.41 -15.03
CA SER A 276 -34.82 10.05 -13.78
C SER A 276 -35.21 11.52 -13.99
N ALA A 277 -34.59 12.19 -14.98
CA ALA A 277 -34.96 13.54 -15.42
C ALA A 277 -36.13 13.59 -16.43
N GLY A 278 -36.75 12.46 -16.74
CA GLY A 278 -37.88 12.38 -17.69
C GLY A 278 -37.52 12.57 -19.18
N ILE A 279 -36.23 12.64 -19.50
CA ILE A 279 -35.72 12.89 -20.86
C ILE A 279 -35.72 11.62 -21.72
N LYS A 280 -35.64 10.44 -21.09
CA LYS A 280 -35.68 9.12 -21.75
C LYS A 280 -36.78 8.24 -21.19
N LYS A 281 -37.50 7.53 -22.05
CA LYS A 281 -38.59 6.61 -21.66
C LYS A 281 -38.08 5.25 -21.16
N GLU A 282 -36.89 4.81 -21.60
CA GLU A 282 -36.33 3.51 -21.21
C GLU A 282 -34.83 3.60 -20.92
N VAL A 283 -34.36 2.82 -19.95
CA VAL A 283 -32.93 2.66 -19.63
C VAL A 283 -32.46 1.32 -20.19
N ASP A 284 -31.54 1.37 -21.13
CA ASP A 284 -30.86 0.16 -21.60
C ASP A 284 -29.89 -0.33 -20.48
N ARG A 285 -30.30 -1.37 -19.76
CA ARG A 285 -29.53 -2.01 -18.68
C ARG A 285 -28.67 -3.17 -19.15
N ASN A 286 -28.65 -3.44 -20.49
CA ASN A 286 -27.88 -4.54 -21.02
C ASN A 286 -26.43 -4.14 -21.27
N TYR A 287 -25.60 -4.29 -20.24
CA TYR A 287 -24.16 -3.98 -20.26
C TYR A 287 -23.32 -5.07 -20.95
N SER A 288 -23.90 -6.19 -21.36
CA SER A 288 -23.17 -7.32 -21.95
C SER A 288 -22.68 -7.04 -23.39
N ASN A 289 -23.24 -6.03 -24.07
CA ASN A 289 -22.81 -5.66 -25.42
C ASN A 289 -22.67 -4.14 -25.58
N PRO A 290 -21.52 -3.57 -25.11
CA PRO A 290 -21.31 -2.13 -25.04
C PRO A 290 -21.21 -1.44 -26.40
N HIS A 291 -21.01 -2.17 -27.50
CA HIS A 291 -20.78 -1.64 -28.84
C HIS A 291 -22.05 -1.46 -29.69
N ARG A 292 -23.26 -1.76 -29.15
CA ARG A 292 -24.54 -1.65 -29.88
C ARG A 292 -25.01 -0.24 -30.19
N GLY A 293 -24.46 0.79 -29.56
CA GLY A 293 -24.96 2.15 -29.69
C GLY A 293 -24.52 2.83 -30.98
N GLY A 294 -25.46 3.45 -31.71
CA GLY A 294 -25.18 4.29 -32.87
C GLY A 294 -24.22 5.46 -32.55
N LYS A 295 -23.56 5.97 -33.60
CA LYS A 295 -22.66 7.13 -33.48
C LYS A 295 -23.47 8.35 -32.99
N THR A 296 -22.93 9.04 -31.99
CA THR A 296 -23.49 10.28 -31.44
C THR A 296 -22.84 11.48 -32.14
N GLY A 297 -23.60 12.59 -32.31
CA GLY A 297 -23.06 13.82 -32.83
C GLY A 297 -21.98 14.44 -31.92
N LYS A 298 -21.17 15.34 -32.46
CA LYS A 298 -20.05 15.98 -31.77
C LYS A 298 -20.49 16.72 -30.48
N LEU A 299 -21.64 17.42 -30.53
CA LEU A 299 -22.17 18.13 -29.34
C LEU A 299 -22.54 17.17 -28.20
N ASN A 300 -23.27 16.09 -28.51
CA ASN A 300 -23.60 15.08 -27.55
C ASN A 300 -22.36 14.35 -26.98
N SER A 301 -21.33 14.16 -27.81
CA SER A 301 -20.05 13.62 -27.37
C SER A 301 -19.35 14.57 -26.38
N LEU A 302 -19.39 15.86 -26.62
CA LEU A 302 -18.80 16.87 -25.74
C LEU A 302 -19.55 16.96 -24.38
N LEU A 303 -20.87 16.98 -24.42
CA LEU A 303 -21.68 16.96 -23.19
C LEU A 303 -21.42 15.72 -22.31
N ARG A 304 -21.31 14.55 -22.95
CA ARG A 304 -20.90 13.32 -22.27
C ARG A 304 -19.50 13.44 -21.66
N LEU A 305 -18.56 13.98 -22.41
CA LEU A 305 -17.19 14.18 -21.96
C LEU A 305 -17.14 15.11 -20.73
N CYS A 306 -17.87 16.23 -20.75
CA CYS A 306 -17.98 17.13 -19.60
C CYS A 306 -18.56 16.42 -18.37
N TYR A 307 -19.66 15.68 -18.52
CA TYR A 307 -20.30 14.94 -17.43
C TYR A 307 -19.35 13.90 -16.82
N TYR A 308 -18.71 13.09 -17.67
CA TYR A 308 -17.74 12.09 -17.18
C TYR A 308 -16.51 12.73 -16.56
N SER A 309 -16.08 13.89 -17.07
CA SER A 309 -14.95 14.63 -16.48
C SER A 309 -15.23 15.04 -15.03
N LEU A 310 -16.45 15.50 -14.73
CA LEU A 310 -16.85 15.83 -13.36
C LEU A 310 -16.79 14.58 -12.45
N ASP A 311 -17.29 13.43 -12.93
CA ASP A 311 -17.20 12.17 -12.19
C ASP A 311 -15.73 11.73 -11.94
N TYR A 312 -14.87 11.88 -12.93
CA TYR A 312 -13.44 11.59 -12.77
C TYR A 312 -12.77 12.55 -11.78
N ILE A 313 -13.03 13.86 -11.87
CA ILE A 313 -12.42 14.86 -10.98
C ILE A 313 -12.84 14.62 -9.53
N ILE A 314 -14.13 14.63 -9.25
CA ILE A 314 -14.65 14.50 -7.89
C ILE A 314 -14.37 13.11 -7.36
N GLY A 315 -14.61 12.08 -8.19
CA GLY A 315 -14.36 10.69 -7.82
C GLY A 315 -12.90 10.37 -7.52
N TYR A 316 -11.96 11.04 -8.21
CA TYR A 316 -10.54 10.89 -7.90
C TYR A 316 -10.24 11.33 -6.46
N PHE A 317 -10.71 12.51 -6.04
CA PHE A 317 -10.45 13.00 -4.69
C PHE A 317 -11.15 12.16 -3.61
N VAL A 318 -12.40 11.76 -3.86
CA VAL A 318 -13.22 11.02 -2.90
C VAL A 318 -12.83 9.56 -2.79
N LYS A 319 -12.66 8.85 -3.92
CA LYS A 319 -12.47 7.39 -3.96
C LYS A 319 -11.02 6.96 -4.18
N VAL A 320 -10.21 7.73 -4.93
CA VAL A 320 -8.83 7.34 -5.24
C VAL A 320 -7.87 7.92 -4.22
N LYS A 321 -7.86 9.24 -4.07
CA LYS A 321 -6.90 9.92 -3.20
C LYS A 321 -7.10 9.59 -1.73
N SER A 322 -8.34 9.44 -1.26
CA SER A 322 -8.65 9.00 0.10
C SER A 322 -8.11 7.61 0.41
N VAL A 323 -8.21 6.68 -0.54
CA VAL A 323 -7.76 5.30 -0.39
C VAL A 323 -6.23 5.18 -0.49
N THR A 324 -5.62 5.82 -1.48
CA THR A 324 -4.16 5.77 -1.65
C THR A 324 -3.38 6.46 -0.53
N ARG A 325 -4.01 7.39 0.20
CA ARG A 325 -3.43 8.01 1.41
C ARG A 325 -3.15 7.01 2.53
N ILE A 326 -3.96 5.98 2.69
CA ILE A 326 -3.85 4.98 3.76
C ILE A 326 -3.12 3.71 3.32
N THR A 327 -2.16 3.83 2.41
CA THR A 327 -1.33 2.71 1.95
C THR A 327 -2.14 1.59 1.32
N ARG A 328 -3.08 1.96 0.43
CA ARG A 328 -3.89 1.00 -0.34
C ARG A 328 -3.68 1.17 -1.83
N VAL A 329 -3.94 0.11 -2.57
CA VAL A 329 -3.94 0.14 -4.04
C VAL A 329 -5.37 0.36 -4.54
N VAL A 330 -5.48 1.22 -5.54
CA VAL A 330 -6.71 1.42 -6.32
C VAL A 330 -6.45 0.95 -7.74
N VAL A 331 -7.25 0.01 -8.20
CA VAL A 331 -7.14 -0.57 -9.53
C VAL A 331 -8.37 -0.18 -10.35
N PHE A 332 -8.12 0.30 -11.56
CA PHE A 332 -9.15 0.55 -12.56
C PHE A 332 -9.02 -0.43 -13.72
N ASP A 333 -10.03 -1.27 -13.92
CA ASP A 333 -10.24 -1.91 -15.21
C ASP A 333 -10.95 -0.89 -16.09
N ARG A 334 -10.17 -0.23 -16.92
CA ARG A 334 -10.50 0.96 -17.73
C ARG A 334 -10.60 2.25 -16.89
N TYR A 335 -9.97 3.27 -17.37
CA TYR A 335 -10.03 4.62 -16.83
C TYR A 335 -10.27 5.60 -17.99
N TYR A 336 -10.03 6.87 -17.80
CA TYR A 336 -10.18 7.89 -18.86
C TYR A 336 -9.45 7.53 -20.18
N THR A 337 -8.34 6.83 -20.09
CA THR A 337 -7.56 6.35 -21.23
C THR A 337 -8.40 5.49 -22.19
N ASP A 338 -9.38 4.75 -21.66
CA ASP A 338 -10.29 3.95 -22.47
C ASP A 338 -11.21 4.80 -23.34
N ILE A 339 -11.61 6.00 -22.87
CA ILE A 339 -12.37 6.97 -23.69
C ILE A 339 -11.57 7.41 -24.92
N ILE A 340 -10.24 7.54 -24.79
CA ILE A 340 -9.37 7.90 -25.91
C ILE A 340 -9.25 6.74 -26.91
N CYS A 341 -9.13 5.52 -26.43
CA CYS A 341 -8.89 4.33 -27.25
C CYS A 341 -10.16 3.75 -27.87
N ASP A 342 -11.25 3.64 -27.07
CA ASP A 342 -12.52 3.02 -27.49
C ASP A 342 -13.68 4.02 -27.50
N SER A 343 -13.83 4.69 -28.63
CA SER A 343 -14.91 5.66 -28.86
C SER A 343 -16.30 5.01 -28.93
N ARG A 344 -16.38 3.72 -29.33
CA ARG A 344 -17.66 2.99 -29.45
C ARG A 344 -18.26 2.74 -28.07
N ARG A 345 -17.46 2.28 -27.14
CA ARG A 345 -17.86 1.99 -25.75
C ARG A 345 -18.30 3.24 -24.99
N SER A 346 -17.49 4.30 -25.07
CA SER A 346 -17.77 5.56 -24.39
C SER A 346 -18.89 6.37 -25.02
N ARG A 347 -19.18 6.09 -26.30
CA ARG A 347 -20.05 6.89 -27.19
C ARG A 347 -19.57 8.35 -27.28
N ILE A 348 -18.25 8.56 -27.26
CA ILE A 348 -17.60 9.87 -27.41
C ILE A 348 -16.77 9.85 -28.70
N TYR A 349 -17.29 10.49 -29.71
CA TYR A 349 -16.71 10.52 -31.06
C TYR A 349 -16.03 11.87 -31.32
N LEU A 350 -14.96 12.14 -30.56
CA LEU A 350 -14.09 13.30 -30.69
C LEU A 350 -12.70 12.85 -31.13
N SER A 351 -11.90 13.78 -31.67
CA SER A 351 -10.56 13.42 -32.13
C SER A 351 -9.67 12.95 -31.00
N GLN A 352 -8.84 11.94 -31.24
CA GLN A 352 -7.91 11.38 -30.26
C GLN A 352 -6.98 12.46 -29.67
N LYS A 353 -6.48 13.38 -30.48
CA LYS A 353 -5.63 14.48 -30.01
C LYS A 353 -6.38 15.40 -29.05
N PHE A 354 -7.64 15.73 -29.35
CA PHE A 354 -8.47 16.55 -28.46
C PHE A 354 -8.72 15.84 -27.13
N LEU A 355 -9.12 14.56 -27.16
CA LEU A 355 -9.35 13.77 -25.94
C LEU A 355 -8.08 13.62 -25.07
N TYR A 356 -6.92 13.43 -25.72
CA TYR A 356 -5.64 13.39 -25.01
C TYR A 356 -5.34 14.71 -24.27
N TRP A 357 -5.48 15.86 -24.97
CA TRP A 357 -5.26 17.17 -24.37
C TRP A 357 -6.28 17.50 -23.30
N TRP A 358 -7.55 17.18 -23.51
CA TRP A 358 -8.61 17.33 -22.53
C TRP A 358 -8.29 16.52 -21.24
N GLY A 359 -7.91 15.26 -21.41
CA GLY A 359 -7.51 14.40 -20.30
C GLY A 359 -6.32 14.97 -19.52
N LYS A 360 -5.30 15.45 -20.23
CA LYS A 360 -4.12 16.04 -19.60
C LYS A 360 -4.42 17.31 -18.80
N LEU A 361 -5.40 18.09 -19.24
CA LEU A 361 -5.73 19.38 -18.64
C LEU A 361 -6.73 19.23 -17.47
N PHE A 362 -7.74 18.39 -17.63
CA PHE A 362 -8.87 18.34 -16.69
C PHE A 362 -8.96 17.06 -15.87
N ILE A 363 -8.43 15.93 -16.34
CA ILE A 363 -8.63 14.65 -15.67
C ILE A 363 -7.44 14.31 -14.77
N PRO A 364 -7.66 14.05 -13.48
CA PRO A 364 -6.59 13.57 -12.60
C PRO A 364 -6.01 12.26 -13.11
N THR A 365 -4.69 12.22 -13.28
CA THR A 365 -3.99 11.03 -13.79
C THR A 365 -3.79 10.01 -12.66
N LEU A 366 -3.88 8.73 -12.99
CA LEU A 366 -3.46 7.64 -12.12
C LEU A 366 -1.92 7.59 -12.01
N ASN A 367 -1.42 6.94 -10.99
CA ASN A 367 0.03 6.80 -10.83
C ASN A 367 0.65 5.98 -11.97
N TYR A 368 -0.05 4.92 -12.41
CA TYR A 368 0.37 4.03 -13.48
C TYR A 368 -0.78 3.81 -14.46
N ASN A 369 -0.53 4.00 -15.76
CA ASN A 369 -1.49 3.72 -16.82
C ASN A 369 -0.89 2.65 -17.72
N ILE A 370 -1.40 1.43 -17.63
CA ILE A 370 -0.95 0.27 -18.40
C ILE A 370 -1.84 0.13 -19.63
N LEU A 371 -1.19 0.09 -20.78
CA LEU A 371 -1.80 -0.15 -22.08
C LEU A 371 -1.53 -1.63 -22.45
N LEU A 372 -2.49 -2.50 -22.11
CA LEU A 372 -2.37 -3.93 -22.34
C LEU A 372 -2.95 -4.29 -23.71
N THR A 373 -2.13 -4.86 -24.57
CA THR A 373 -2.50 -5.23 -25.94
C THR A 373 -1.93 -6.60 -26.33
N ALA A 374 -2.41 -7.12 -27.43
CA ALA A 374 -1.88 -8.31 -28.09
C ALA A 374 -2.11 -8.16 -29.60
N SER A 375 -1.57 -9.08 -30.41
CA SER A 375 -1.82 -9.14 -31.85
C SER A 375 -3.31 -9.39 -32.15
N SER A 376 -3.78 -8.94 -33.30
CA SER A 376 -5.18 -9.16 -33.72
C SER A 376 -5.51 -10.65 -33.74
N GLU A 377 -4.59 -11.50 -34.18
CA GLU A 377 -4.73 -12.96 -34.18
C GLU A 377 -4.97 -13.52 -32.77
N THR A 378 -4.11 -13.13 -31.82
CA THR A 378 -4.22 -13.57 -30.42
C THR A 378 -5.53 -13.10 -29.78
N ILE A 379 -5.95 -11.85 -30.03
CA ILE A 379 -7.19 -11.30 -29.50
C ILE A 379 -8.40 -12.04 -30.05
N LEU A 380 -8.46 -12.26 -31.38
CA LEU A 380 -9.55 -12.96 -32.06
C LEU A 380 -9.65 -14.44 -31.63
N ALA A 381 -8.50 -15.07 -31.37
CA ALA A 381 -8.47 -16.45 -30.85
C ALA A 381 -9.06 -16.54 -29.42
N ARG A 382 -8.88 -15.51 -28.59
CA ARG A 382 -9.35 -15.47 -27.19
C ARG A 382 -10.81 -15.02 -27.08
N LYS A 383 -11.21 -14.01 -27.87
CA LYS A 383 -12.55 -13.41 -27.79
C LYS A 383 -12.92 -12.69 -29.10
N ARG A 384 -14.08 -13.02 -29.66
CA ARG A 384 -14.60 -12.43 -30.92
C ARG A 384 -15.68 -11.39 -30.68
N GLU A 385 -15.41 -10.38 -29.85
CA GLU A 385 -16.34 -9.24 -29.64
C GLU A 385 -16.08 -8.07 -30.59
N LEU A 386 -14.87 -7.98 -31.11
CA LEU A 386 -14.44 -6.97 -32.07
C LEU A 386 -14.02 -7.66 -33.36
N ASP A 387 -14.21 -6.97 -34.46
CA ASP A 387 -13.63 -7.32 -35.75
C ASP A 387 -12.13 -6.91 -35.82
N GLU A 388 -11.40 -7.43 -36.78
CA GLU A 388 -9.96 -7.17 -36.96
C GLU A 388 -9.67 -5.67 -37.13
N GLU A 389 -10.53 -4.94 -37.88
CA GLU A 389 -10.43 -3.49 -38.10
C GLU A 389 -10.61 -2.72 -36.77
N GLY A 390 -11.57 -3.14 -35.92
CA GLY A 390 -11.81 -2.56 -34.62
C GLY A 390 -10.61 -2.75 -33.68
N ILE A 391 -10.02 -3.96 -33.66
CA ILE A 391 -8.83 -4.26 -32.87
C ILE A 391 -7.64 -3.42 -33.35
N SER A 392 -7.39 -3.39 -34.67
CA SER A 392 -6.32 -2.60 -35.29
C SER A 392 -6.45 -1.12 -34.95
N THR A 393 -7.67 -0.58 -35.05
CA THR A 393 -7.96 0.82 -34.69
C THR A 393 -7.66 1.12 -33.23
N ILE A 394 -8.03 0.25 -32.29
CA ILE A 394 -7.74 0.43 -30.86
C ILE A 394 -6.24 0.31 -30.61
N ASN A 395 -5.56 -0.67 -31.20
CA ASN A 395 -4.12 -0.86 -31.06
C ASN A 395 -3.34 0.36 -31.61
N ALA A 396 -3.71 0.91 -32.74
CA ALA A 396 -3.10 2.15 -33.29
C ALA A 396 -3.26 3.33 -32.32
N LYS A 397 -4.41 3.47 -31.66
CA LYS A 397 -4.61 4.51 -30.62
C LYS A 397 -3.81 4.25 -29.37
N ILE A 398 -3.64 2.99 -28.97
CA ILE A 398 -2.75 2.57 -27.88
C ILE A 398 -1.30 2.96 -28.22
N ASP A 399 -0.84 2.69 -29.42
CA ASP A 399 0.52 3.03 -29.87
C ASP A 399 0.78 4.53 -29.84
N TYR A 400 -0.21 5.33 -30.26
CA TYR A 400 -0.12 6.78 -30.10
C TYR A 400 0.06 7.21 -28.64
N LEU A 401 -0.63 6.56 -27.69
CA LEU A 401 -0.52 6.88 -26.27
C LEU A 401 0.78 6.35 -25.67
N ALA A 402 1.25 5.18 -26.09
CA ALA A 402 2.52 4.59 -25.64
C ALA A 402 3.72 5.51 -25.88
N GLY A 403 3.68 6.33 -26.94
CA GLY A 403 4.68 7.38 -27.19
C GLY A 403 4.58 8.61 -26.28
N LYS A 404 3.63 8.66 -25.35
CA LYS A 404 3.42 9.79 -24.44
C LYS A 404 3.87 9.46 -23.02
N LYS A 405 4.41 10.47 -22.30
CA LYS A 405 4.82 10.32 -20.91
C LYS A 405 3.63 9.91 -20.01
N GLY A 406 3.84 8.90 -19.17
CA GLY A 406 2.87 8.44 -18.17
C GLY A 406 2.03 7.25 -18.61
N TYR A 407 2.33 6.65 -19.76
CA TYR A 407 1.72 5.43 -20.26
C TYR A 407 2.78 4.36 -20.49
N THR A 408 2.47 3.13 -20.15
CA THR A 408 3.35 1.96 -20.34
C THR A 408 2.60 0.91 -21.13
N LYS A 409 3.09 0.59 -22.33
CA LYS A 409 2.53 -0.47 -23.17
C LYS A 409 3.13 -1.80 -22.76
N VAL A 410 2.29 -2.81 -22.60
CA VAL A 410 2.67 -4.20 -22.28
C VAL A 410 1.97 -5.12 -23.26
N LEU A 411 2.72 -6.07 -23.79
CA LEU A 411 2.23 -7.09 -24.73
C LEU A 411 1.85 -8.36 -23.96
N ASN A 412 0.65 -8.87 -24.17
CA ASN A 412 0.15 -10.11 -23.60
C ASN A 412 -0.06 -11.17 -24.68
N GLU A 413 1.03 -11.58 -25.34
CA GLU A 413 1.02 -12.58 -26.41
C GLU A 413 1.10 -14.00 -25.90
N SER A 414 1.86 -14.21 -24.81
CA SER A 414 2.13 -15.53 -24.24
C SER A 414 1.25 -15.80 -23.01
N THR A 415 1.86 -16.19 -21.91
CA THR A 415 1.15 -16.42 -20.65
C THR A 415 0.89 -15.11 -19.91
N PRO A 416 -0.24 -14.98 -19.20
CA PRO A 416 -0.53 -13.79 -18.39
C PRO A 416 0.58 -13.47 -17.36
N GLN A 417 1.30 -14.49 -16.89
CA GLN A 417 2.38 -14.37 -15.91
C GLN A 417 3.54 -13.51 -16.39
N VAL A 418 3.90 -13.60 -17.69
CA VAL A 418 4.94 -12.76 -18.30
C VAL A 418 4.53 -11.28 -18.25
N ALA A 419 3.32 -10.96 -18.72
CA ALA A 419 2.80 -9.60 -18.67
C ALA A 419 2.67 -9.07 -17.23
N VAL A 420 2.22 -9.91 -16.31
CA VAL A 420 2.13 -9.58 -14.87
C VAL A 420 3.50 -9.25 -14.30
N ASN A 421 4.51 -10.07 -14.57
CA ASN A 421 5.88 -9.85 -14.10
C ASN A 421 6.48 -8.55 -14.66
N GLU A 422 6.27 -8.26 -15.95
CA GLU A 422 6.70 -7.01 -16.57
C GLU A 422 6.05 -5.79 -15.88
N ILE A 423 4.72 -5.83 -15.67
CA ILE A 423 3.96 -4.75 -15.03
C ILE A 423 4.42 -4.56 -13.57
N LEU A 424 4.54 -5.64 -12.80
CA LEU A 424 4.96 -5.55 -11.40
C LEU A 424 6.40 -5.06 -11.28
N THR A 425 7.31 -5.52 -12.13
CA THR A 425 8.69 -5.03 -12.18
C THR A 425 8.74 -3.53 -12.45
N PHE A 426 7.97 -3.06 -13.43
CA PHE A 426 7.86 -1.63 -13.73
C PHE A 426 7.31 -0.85 -12.52
N VAL A 427 6.18 -1.28 -11.96
CA VAL A 427 5.53 -0.61 -10.81
C VAL A 427 6.45 -0.58 -9.59
N PHE A 428 7.12 -1.69 -9.29
CA PHE A 428 8.03 -1.78 -8.14
C PHE A 428 9.25 -0.88 -8.30
N ASN A 429 9.85 -0.82 -9.48
CA ASN A 429 10.96 0.08 -9.76
C ASN A 429 10.55 1.55 -9.60
N GLU A 430 9.39 1.95 -10.11
CA GLU A 430 8.90 3.33 -9.99
C GLU A 430 8.51 3.70 -8.53
N GLN A 431 7.90 2.77 -7.78
CA GLN A 431 7.64 2.98 -6.35
C GLN A 431 8.95 3.08 -5.55
N HIS A 432 9.92 2.25 -5.85
CA HIS A 432 11.24 2.31 -5.23
C HIS A 432 11.92 3.66 -5.44
N LYS A 433 12.02 4.12 -6.70
CA LYS A 433 12.55 5.46 -7.03
C LYS A 433 11.83 6.58 -6.26
N LYS A 434 10.51 6.51 -6.15
CA LYS A 434 9.69 7.47 -5.41
C LYS A 434 9.98 7.43 -3.90
N ASN A 435 10.14 6.23 -3.33
CA ASN A 435 10.43 6.04 -1.92
C ASN A 435 11.88 6.44 -1.59
N LEU A 436 12.85 6.15 -2.45
CA LEU A 436 14.25 6.63 -2.28
C LEU A 436 14.32 8.16 -2.19
N LYS A 437 13.56 8.90 -3.03
CA LYS A 437 13.52 10.38 -2.93
C LYS A 437 12.95 10.89 -1.60
N ARG A 438 12.17 10.09 -0.88
CA ARG A 438 11.62 10.44 0.44
C ARG A 438 12.56 10.04 1.58
N LEU A 439 13.40 9.06 1.32
CA LEU A 439 14.35 8.52 2.28
C LEU A 439 15.66 9.30 2.30
N ARG A 440 16.05 9.87 1.18
CA ARG A 440 17.18 10.83 1.09
C ARG A 440 16.79 12.18 1.67
#